data_f79c28c04536eec947f86837c316df8f
#
_entry.id   f79c28c04536eec947f86837c316df8f
#
_cell.length_a   1.000
_cell.length_b   1.000
_cell.length_c   1.000
_cell.angle_alpha   90.00
_cell.angle_beta   90.00
_cell.angle_gamma   90.00
#
_symmetry.space_group_name_H-M   'P 1'
#
loop_
_entity.id
_entity.type
_entity.pdbx_description
1 polymer ?
#
loop_
_entity_poly.entity_id
_entity_poly.type
_entity_poly.pdbx_seq_one_letter_code
_entity_poly.pdbx_strand_id
1 'polypeptide(L)'
;MIARFVGRLGGVLACAVVAACSASQPAAPSNTGPEELNYSREMPTIATGDLAARGTVASSSDQTPFDFSELPAGSTAHTMVYRSISGITGAPAVVSGAVFTPPGDPPPGGWPVIGYAHGTVGVTPDCGPTADSRLLGDITSVAIQLNLGYAVAYTDYAGLGKPAGSSQDAAPSHAYLEPKSAAFNLIDAVRAARTVVPQLSSRWVALGSSQGGETAWAAAEYFGAYGQGTDLLGAAALVPTLDMSGLVQRAESSTLTADQTYLYPNVIEGLAAVDKSINTNDYLHGVLRDDEKTLLACLPPASAGKEALASRFNGSDAKPSSAEAADRLRDRLTSYALPQQPTKIPLLAIYGGSDQTVPPEWTEVAMGRACARGDTILRIRMEGQGHKLDPGALLGQWIADRFAGVPAVGNC
;
A
#
# COMPACT_ATOMS: atom_id res chain seq x y z
N MET A 1 27.43 66.11 -61.39
CA MET A 1 26.63 67.16 -62.08
C MET A 1 25.30 67.27 -61.35
N ILE A 2 25.10 68.45 -60.79
CA ILE A 2 23.86 69.21 -60.72
C ILE A 2 22.68 68.50 -59.99
N ALA A 3 22.33 68.92 -58.86
CA ALA A 3 21.81 70.16 -58.22
C ALA A 3 20.33 69.97 -57.83
N ARG A 4 20.10 70.13 -56.49
CA ARG A 4 19.12 71.03 -55.86
C ARG A 4 17.62 70.91 -56.25
N PHE A 5 16.72 70.73 -55.28
CA PHE A 5 15.96 71.85 -54.67
C PHE A 5 15.24 71.51 -53.42
N VAL A 6 15.16 72.45 -52.55
CA VAL A 6 14.64 72.60 -51.18
C VAL A 6 13.11 72.77 -51.23
N GLY A 7 12.45 72.29 -50.15
CA GLY A 7 11.08 72.67 -49.85
C GLY A 7 10.75 72.34 -48.37
N ARG A 8 10.85 73.35 -47.50
CA ARG A 8 10.34 73.32 -46.12
C ARG A 8 8.84 73.60 -46.15
N LEU A 9 8.10 72.82 -45.35
CA LEU A 9 6.89 73.38 -44.70
C LEU A 9 6.60 72.57 -43.45
N GLY A 10 6.43 73.30 -42.37
CA GLY A 10 6.23 72.79 -41.03
C GLY A 10 4.80 72.28 -40.81
N GLY A 11 4.67 71.36 -39.96
CA GLY A 11 3.40 70.80 -39.44
C GLY A 11 3.55 70.46 -37.99
N VAL A 12 2.78 71.08 -37.16
CA VAL A 12 2.67 71.04 -35.73
C VAL A 12 2.34 69.59 -35.27
N LEU A 13 3.18 69.02 -34.41
CA LEU A 13 2.92 67.70 -33.75
C LEU A 13 2.08 67.93 -32.52
N ALA A 14 0.82 67.57 -32.57
CA ALA A 14 -0.03 67.44 -31.39
C ALA A 14 0.18 66.04 -30.73
N CYS A 15 0.83 66.01 -29.53
CA CYS A 15 0.93 64.85 -28.77
C CYS A 15 -0.43 64.50 -28.08
N ALA A 16 -1.12 63.50 -28.61
CA ALA A 16 -2.25 62.90 -27.91
C ALA A 16 -1.71 61.86 -26.95
N VAL A 17 -1.77 62.11 -25.63
CA VAL A 17 -1.51 61.15 -24.56
C VAL A 17 -2.73 60.25 -24.50
N VAL A 18 -2.60 59.00 -24.99
CA VAL A 18 -3.60 57.94 -24.74
C VAL A 18 -3.26 57.32 -23.41
N ALA A 19 -4.02 57.65 -22.38
CA ALA A 19 -4.02 56.93 -21.09
C ALA A 19 -4.67 55.56 -21.30
N ALA A 20 -3.85 54.49 -21.36
CA ALA A 20 -4.33 53.14 -21.32
C ALA A 20 -4.78 52.82 -19.89
N CYS A 21 -6.07 52.85 -19.61
CA CYS A 21 -6.66 52.24 -18.44
C CYS A 21 -6.57 50.72 -18.60
N SER A 22 -5.57 50.12 -17.94
CA SER A 22 -5.53 48.65 -17.74
C SER A 22 -6.66 48.28 -16.81
N ALA A 23 -7.79 47.87 -17.34
CA ALA A 23 -8.83 47.21 -16.59
C ALA A 23 -8.28 45.82 -16.17
N SER A 24 -7.99 45.64 -14.89
CA SER A 24 -7.73 44.32 -14.28
C SER A 24 -8.97 43.45 -14.52
N GLN A 25 -8.87 42.46 -15.38
CA GLN A 25 -9.88 41.41 -15.45
C GLN A 25 -9.91 40.71 -14.11
N PRO A 26 -11.08 40.50 -13.49
CA PRO A 26 -11.19 39.64 -12.34
C PRO A 26 -10.75 38.23 -12.77
N ALA A 27 -9.86 37.62 -11.99
CA ALA A 27 -9.47 36.24 -12.16
C ALA A 27 -10.75 35.37 -12.18
N ALA A 28 -10.88 34.55 -13.22
CA ALA A 28 -11.95 33.59 -13.29
C ALA A 28 -11.92 32.74 -12.00
N PRO A 29 -13.08 32.45 -11.36
CA PRO A 29 -13.10 31.56 -10.21
C PRO A 29 -12.50 30.23 -10.66
N SER A 30 -11.45 29.79 -9.96
CA SER A 30 -10.91 28.45 -10.10
C SER A 30 -12.04 27.48 -9.80
N ASN A 31 -12.52 26.80 -10.82
CA ASN A 31 -13.49 25.74 -10.70
C ASN A 31 -12.78 24.55 -10.06
N THR A 32 -12.63 24.56 -8.71
CA THR A 32 -12.25 23.39 -7.94
C THR A 32 -13.49 22.50 -7.85
N GLY A 33 -13.82 21.86 -8.98
CA GLY A 33 -14.59 20.63 -8.95
C GLY A 33 -13.83 19.62 -8.10
N PRO A 34 -14.47 18.60 -7.52
CA PRO A 34 -13.76 17.58 -6.79
C PRO A 34 -12.63 17.06 -7.68
N GLU A 35 -11.41 17.10 -7.16
CA GLU A 35 -10.21 16.62 -7.85
C GLU A 35 -10.49 15.17 -8.26
N GLU A 36 -10.55 14.92 -9.56
CA GLU A 36 -10.87 13.60 -10.09
C GLU A 36 -9.69 12.69 -9.74
N LEU A 37 -9.86 11.86 -8.71
CA LEU A 37 -8.82 10.98 -8.19
C LEU A 37 -8.36 10.05 -9.32
N ASN A 38 -7.07 10.11 -9.65
CA ASN A 38 -6.50 9.29 -10.70
C ASN A 38 -6.25 7.86 -10.20
N TYR A 39 -7.20 6.98 -10.38
CA TYR A 39 -7.07 5.54 -10.11
C TYR A 39 -6.41 4.77 -11.27
N SER A 40 -5.70 5.47 -12.12
CA SER A 40 -4.94 4.89 -13.21
C SER A 40 -3.89 3.90 -12.66
N ARG A 41 -3.58 2.88 -13.46
CA ARG A 41 -2.49 1.91 -13.19
C ARG A 41 -1.11 2.53 -13.41
N GLU A 42 -1.04 3.75 -13.92
CA GLU A 42 0.17 4.49 -14.15
C GLU A 42 0.71 5.12 -12.86
N MET A 43 1.97 5.52 -12.90
CA MET A 43 2.57 6.29 -11.81
C MET A 43 1.84 7.64 -11.67
N PRO A 44 1.52 8.07 -10.44
CA PRO A 44 0.98 9.40 -10.24
C PRO A 44 2.06 10.46 -10.54
N THR A 45 1.63 11.67 -10.85
CA THR A 45 2.55 12.80 -10.93
C THR A 45 3.04 13.16 -9.53
N ILE A 46 4.34 13.03 -9.27
CA ILE A 46 4.97 13.32 -7.99
C ILE A 46 5.85 14.54 -8.14
N ALA A 47 5.71 15.52 -7.25
CA ALA A 47 6.60 16.70 -7.26
C ALA A 47 8.06 16.26 -6.99
N THR A 48 9.02 16.85 -7.70
CA THR A 48 10.44 16.47 -7.59
C THR A 48 10.97 16.55 -6.17
N GLY A 49 10.54 17.55 -5.39
CA GLY A 49 10.93 17.68 -3.96
C GLY A 49 10.40 16.55 -3.10
N ASP A 50 9.15 16.13 -3.30
CA ASP A 50 8.53 15.04 -2.56
C ASP A 50 9.15 13.69 -2.94
N LEU A 51 9.41 13.48 -4.24
CA LEU A 51 10.13 12.30 -4.71
C LEU A 51 11.55 12.21 -4.11
N ALA A 52 12.25 13.33 -3.95
CA ALA A 52 13.55 13.38 -3.32
C ALA A 52 13.48 13.14 -1.78
N ALA A 53 12.39 13.53 -1.16
CA ALA A 53 12.18 13.41 0.29
C ALA A 53 11.65 12.04 0.72
N ARG A 54 11.23 11.18 -0.20
CA ARG A 54 10.67 9.86 0.11
C ARG A 54 11.63 8.99 0.91
N GLY A 55 11.14 8.27 1.91
CA GLY A 55 11.95 7.44 2.80
C GLY A 55 12.79 8.23 3.81
N THR A 56 12.73 9.57 3.84
CA THR A 56 13.43 10.35 4.87
C THR A 56 12.73 10.20 6.22
N VAL A 57 13.54 10.02 7.27
CA VAL A 57 13.07 9.84 8.65
C VAL A 57 12.68 11.20 9.23
N ALA A 58 11.45 11.30 9.71
CA ALA A 58 10.97 12.46 10.46
C ALA A 58 11.29 12.34 11.96
N SER A 59 11.18 11.12 12.51
CA SER A 59 11.58 10.80 13.87
C SER A 59 11.86 9.30 14.02
N SER A 60 12.67 8.93 15.00
CA SER A 60 12.87 7.54 15.41
C SER A 60 13.10 7.45 16.91
N SER A 61 12.81 6.28 17.50
CA SER A 61 12.98 6.03 18.95
C SER A 61 13.41 4.57 19.16
N ASP A 62 14.33 4.38 20.10
CA ASP A 62 14.70 3.07 20.65
C ASP A 62 13.81 2.66 21.85
N GLN A 63 13.00 3.60 22.35
CA GLN A 63 11.95 3.28 23.31
C GLN A 63 10.72 2.78 22.55
N THR A 64 10.58 1.45 22.49
CA THR A 64 9.54 0.79 21.71
C THR A 64 8.53 0.08 22.62
N PRO A 65 7.28 -0.12 22.20
CA PRO A 65 6.29 -0.86 22.99
C PRO A 65 6.47 -2.38 22.92
N PHE A 66 7.41 -2.90 22.11
CA PHE A 66 7.44 -4.31 21.70
C PHE A 66 7.78 -5.27 22.84
N ASP A 67 7.15 -6.43 22.79
CA ASP A 67 7.43 -7.55 23.68
C ASP A 67 8.68 -8.31 23.23
N PHE A 68 9.83 -7.92 23.76
CA PHE A 68 11.11 -8.54 23.44
C PHE A 68 11.23 -10.00 23.89
N SER A 69 10.33 -10.51 24.74
CA SER A 69 10.33 -11.93 25.11
C SER A 69 9.96 -12.85 23.93
N GLU A 70 9.28 -12.33 22.94
CA GLU A 70 8.92 -13.01 21.70
C GLU A 70 10.05 -13.01 20.66
N LEU A 71 11.06 -12.14 20.83
CA LEU A 71 12.15 -11.94 19.88
C LEU A 71 13.40 -12.72 20.31
N PRO A 72 14.31 -13.06 19.39
CA PRO A 72 15.60 -13.64 19.76
C PRO A 72 16.35 -12.75 20.75
N ALA A 73 16.91 -13.34 21.82
CA ALA A 73 17.62 -12.59 22.84
C ALA A 73 18.78 -11.78 22.27
N GLY A 74 18.83 -10.48 22.57
CA GLY A 74 19.83 -9.55 22.02
C GLY A 74 19.40 -8.87 20.71
N SER A 75 18.19 -9.11 20.20
CA SER A 75 17.62 -8.32 19.12
C SER A 75 17.41 -6.88 19.55
N THR A 76 17.45 -5.94 18.59
CA THR A 76 17.09 -4.52 18.83
C THR A 76 15.93 -4.10 17.96
N ALA A 77 15.24 -3.04 18.37
CA ALA A 77 14.16 -2.45 17.58
C ALA A 77 14.15 -0.93 17.73
N HIS A 78 13.71 -0.25 16.67
CA HIS A 78 13.40 1.17 16.70
C HIS A 78 12.05 1.39 16.03
N THR A 79 11.21 2.23 16.61
CA THR A 79 10.09 2.82 15.88
C THR A 79 10.60 3.95 15.00
N MET A 80 9.93 4.19 13.90
CA MET A 80 10.27 5.25 12.95
C MET A 80 9.02 5.90 12.38
N VAL A 81 9.12 7.19 12.10
CA VAL A 81 8.15 7.95 11.30
C VAL A 81 8.90 8.45 10.07
N TYR A 82 8.38 8.20 8.90
CA TYR A 82 9.07 8.52 7.66
C TYR A 82 8.12 9.12 6.62
N ARG A 83 8.70 9.81 5.63
CA ARG A 83 7.98 10.37 4.50
C ARG A 83 7.79 9.33 3.41
N SER A 84 6.61 9.32 2.84
CA SER A 84 6.24 8.49 1.69
C SER A 84 5.31 9.27 0.75
N ILE A 85 4.74 8.59 -0.23
CA ILE A 85 3.90 9.19 -1.28
C ILE A 85 2.59 8.41 -1.38
N SER A 86 1.48 9.12 -1.62
CA SER A 86 0.22 8.52 -2.03
C SER A 86 0.32 7.99 -3.46
N GLY A 87 0.04 6.72 -3.66
CA GLY A 87 -0.05 6.10 -4.99
C GLY A 87 -1.23 6.59 -5.83
N ILE A 88 -2.24 7.20 -5.19
CA ILE A 88 -3.43 7.74 -5.86
C ILE A 88 -3.15 9.16 -6.38
N THR A 89 -2.65 10.04 -5.50
CA THR A 89 -2.58 11.48 -5.81
C THR A 89 -1.16 11.97 -6.12
N GLY A 90 -0.13 11.20 -5.77
CA GLY A 90 1.27 11.66 -5.82
C GLY A 90 1.64 12.63 -4.69
N ALA A 91 0.72 12.93 -3.79
CA ALA A 91 0.96 13.82 -2.67
C ALA A 91 1.84 13.16 -1.58
N PRO A 92 2.61 13.96 -0.80
CA PRO A 92 3.39 13.43 0.31
C PRO A 92 2.50 12.83 1.39
N ALA A 93 2.97 11.75 2.00
CA ALA A 93 2.37 11.08 3.13
C ALA A 93 3.39 10.92 4.27
N VAL A 94 2.91 10.80 5.50
CA VAL A 94 3.72 10.47 6.68
C VAL A 94 3.25 9.13 7.21
N VAL A 95 4.20 8.22 7.41
CA VAL A 95 3.92 6.81 7.73
C VAL A 95 4.72 6.41 8.96
N SER A 96 4.10 5.65 9.87
CA SER A 96 4.80 4.98 10.96
C SER A 96 5.27 3.59 10.55
N GLY A 97 6.29 3.11 11.25
CA GLY A 97 6.86 1.79 11.02
C GLY A 97 7.89 1.45 12.09
N ALA A 98 8.57 0.34 11.90
CA ALA A 98 9.64 -0.09 12.79
C ALA A 98 10.77 -0.78 12.02
N VAL A 99 11.94 -0.80 12.62
CA VAL A 99 13.06 -1.61 12.16
C VAL A 99 13.53 -2.51 13.30
N PHE A 100 13.74 -3.78 12.99
CA PHE A 100 14.25 -4.79 13.92
C PHE A 100 15.57 -5.35 13.39
N THR A 101 16.53 -5.60 14.27
CA THR A 101 17.79 -6.24 13.89
C THR A 101 18.01 -7.54 14.66
N PRO A 102 18.65 -8.55 14.02
CA PRO A 102 19.07 -9.76 14.72
C PRO A 102 20.06 -9.46 15.82
N PRO A 103 20.28 -10.38 16.78
CA PRO A 103 21.34 -10.26 17.76
C PRO A 103 22.74 -10.36 17.11
N GLY A 104 23.73 -9.75 17.76
CA GLY A 104 25.14 -9.80 17.34
C GLY A 104 25.55 -8.72 16.33
N ASP A 105 26.66 -8.95 15.67
CA ASP A 105 27.21 -8.02 14.69
C ASP A 105 26.70 -8.31 13.27
N PRO A 106 26.56 -7.28 12.43
CA PRO A 106 26.13 -7.48 11.05
C PRO A 106 27.19 -8.25 10.25
N PRO A 107 26.79 -9.11 9.32
CA PRO A 107 27.71 -9.77 8.41
C PRO A 107 28.39 -8.74 7.47
N PRO A 108 29.47 -9.10 6.76
CA PRO A 108 30.05 -8.25 5.74
C PRO A 108 29.01 -7.82 4.71
N GLY A 109 28.85 -6.50 4.50
CA GLY A 109 27.83 -5.91 3.63
C GLY A 109 26.53 -5.53 4.33
N GLY A 110 26.46 -5.71 5.66
CA GLY A 110 25.30 -5.37 6.50
C GLY A 110 24.26 -6.49 6.59
N TRP A 111 23.32 -6.37 7.54
CA TRP A 111 22.21 -7.31 7.61
C TRP A 111 21.36 -7.27 6.34
N PRO A 112 21.08 -8.42 5.70
CA PRO A 112 20.11 -8.48 4.63
C PRO A 112 18.71 -8.15 5.20
N VAL A 113 17.87 -7.46 4.39
CA VAL A 113 16.65 -6.85 4.89
C VAL A 113 15.43 -7.57 4.33
N ILE A 114 14.45 -7.86 5.20
CA ILE A 114 13.09 -8.16 4.81
C ILE A 114 12.26 -6.89 4.94
N GLY A 115 11.73 -6.38 3.83
CA GLY A 115 10.66 -5.39 3.84
C GLY A 115 9.35 -6.13 4.13
N TYR A 116 8.82 -5.96 5.36
CA TYR A 116 7.65 -6.71 5.82
C TYR A 116 6.39 -5.86 5.70
N ALA A 117 5.42 -6.41 5.02
CA ALA A 117 4.10 -5.85 4.77
C ALA A 117 3.03 -6.69 5.50
N HIS A 118 2.35 -6.09 6.48
CA HIS A 118 1.36 -6.81 7.29
C HIS A 118 0.05 -7.07 6.53
N GLY A 119 -0.68 -8.07 6.98
CA GLY A 119 -2.04 -8.36 6.51
C GLY A 119 -3.07 -7.35 7.05
N THR A 120 -4.34 -7.60 6.78
CA THR A 120 -5.43 -6.74 7.25
C THR A 120 -5.53 -6.71 8.77
N VAL A 121 -5.36 -5.54 9.35
CA VAL A 121 -5.51 -5.30 10.80
C VAL A 121 -6.66 -4.34 11.13
N GLY A 122 -7.25 -3.71 10.13
CA GLY A 122 -8.28 -2.67 10.21
C GLY A 122 -7.96 -1.53 9.27
N VAL A 123 -8.82 -0.50 9.26
CA VAL A 123 -8.67 0.67 8.36
C VAL A 123 -8.65 2.01 9.12
N THR A 124 -8.71 1.95 10.44
CA THR A 124 -8.70 3.14 11.29
C THR A 124 -7.30 3.45 11.82
N PRO A 125 -6.99 4.72 12.14
CA PRO A 125 -5.67 5.10 12.65
C PRO A 125 -5.24 4.37 13.92
N ASP A 126 -6.18 3.84 14.71
CA ASP A 126 -5.86 3.09 15.93
C ASP A 126 -5.26 1.70 15.64
N CYS A 127 -5.35 1.22 14.39
CA CYS A 127 -4.91 -0.10 13.98
C CYS A 127 -3.48 -0.12 13.40
N GLY A 128 -2.62 0.82 13.77
CA GLY A 128 -1.20 0.77 13.42
C GLY A 128 -0.46 -0.28 14.23
N PRO A 129 0.08 -1.36 13.62
CA PRO A 129 0.71 -2.45 14.34
C PRO A 129 1.88 -2.01 15.22
N THR A 130 2.66 -1.01 14.83
CA THR A 130 3.82 -0.56 15.61
C THR A 130 3.47 0.16 16.92
N ALA A 131 2.19 0.43 17.18
CA ALA A 131 1.71 0.89 18.47
C ALA A 131 1.34 -0.25 19.44
N ASP A 132 1.29 -1.49 18.96
CA ASP A 132 0.95 -2.68 19.73
C ASP A 132 2.21 -3.49 20.07
N SER A 133 2.28 -4.01 21.30
CA SER A 133 3.48 -4.73 21.79
C SER A 133 3.77 -6.01 21.02
N ARG A 134 2.79 -6.59 20.35
CA ARG A 134 2.91 -7.82 19.55
C ARG A 134 2.69 -7.57 18.05
N LEU A 135 2.76 -6.30 17.60
CA LEU A 135 2.51 -5.91 16.21
C LEU A 135 1.15 -6.41 15.69
N LEU A 136 0.12 -6.37 16.53
CA LEU A 136 -1.20 -6.95 16.25
C LEU A 136 -1.13 -8.42 15.78
N GLY A 137 -0.13 -9.18 16.27
CA GLY A 137 0.09 -10.60 15.99
C GLY A 137 1.32 -10.90 15.13
N ASP A 138 1.90 -9.95 14.45
CA ASP A 138 3.04 -10.18 13.53
C ASP A 138 4.39 -10.34 14.22
N ILE A 139 4.48 -10.14 15.54
CA ILE A 139 5.75 -10.25 16.28
C ILE A 139 6.44 -11.61 16.06
N THR A 140 5.66 -12.69 15.95
CA THR A 140 6.18 -14.05 15.68
C THR A 140 6.78 -14.15 14.28
N SER A 141 6.15 -13.53 13.28
CA SER A 141 6.68 -13.46 11.91
C SER A 141 7.99 -12.68 11.85
N VAL A 142 8.08 -11.57 12.58
CA VAL A 142 9.32 -10.80 12.74
C VAL A 142 10.40 -11.66 13.41
N ALA A 143 10.07 -12.35 14.51
CA ALA A 143 11.00 -13.23 15.22
C ALA A 143 11.58 -14.33 14.31
N ILE A 144 10.77 -14.92 13.44
CA ILE A 144 11.23 -15.92 12.46
C ILE A 144 12.32 -15.29 11.55
N GLN A 145 12.10 -14.09 11.02
CA GLN A 145 13.07 -13.46 10.13
C GLN A 145 14.36 -13.11 10.88
N LEU A 146 14.27 -12.62 12.12
CA LEU A 146 15.44 -12.33 12.95
C LEU A 146 16.24 -13.60 13.26
N ASN A 147 15.58 -14.73 13.55
CA ASN A 147 16.25 -16.04 13.76
C ASN A 147 16.97 -16.55 12.50
N LEU A 148 16.49 -16.16 11.32
CA LEU A 148 17.14 -16.46 10.03
C LEU A 148 18.29 -15.49 9.70
N GLY A 149 18.55 -14.49 10.57
CA GLY A 149 19.62 -13.52 10.40
C GLY A 149 19.24 -12.32 9.52
N TYR A 150 17.97 -12.11 9.23
CA TYR A 150 17.45 -10.97 8.47
C TYR A 150 17.01 -9.85 9.40
N ALA A 151 17.39 -8.60 9.10
CA ALA A 151 16.73 -7.45 9.68
C ALA A 151 15.34 -7.25 9.02
N VAL A 152 14.41 -6.65 9.77
CA VAL A 152 13.04 -6.43 9.29
C VAL A 152 12.76 -4.93 9.27
N ALA A 153 12.40 -4.39 8.10
CA ALA A 153 11.83 -3.07 7.92
C ALA A 153 10.30 -3.24 7.79
N TYR A 154 9.57 -2.79 8.80
CA TYR A 154 8.13 -2.97 8.94
C TYR A 154 7.40 -1.65 8.68
N THR A 155 6.32 -1.65 7.91
CA THR A 155 5.47 -0.47 7.63
C THR A 155 4.10 -0.64 8.25
N ASP A 156 3.52 0.43 8.84
CA ASP A 156 2.11 0.44 9.27
C ASP A 156 1.15 0.77 8.12
N TYR A 157 1.65 1.19 6.96
CA TYR A 157 0.95 1.89 5.87
C TYR A 157 0.44 3.28 6.24
N ALA A 158 0.30 4.14 5.24
CA ALA A 158 -0.30 5.46 5.40
C ALA A 158 -1.76 5.34 5.89
N GLY A 159 -2.13 6.16 6.86
CA GLY A 159 -3.47 6.17 7.44
C GLY A 159 -3.68 5.21 8.59
N LEU A 160 -2.76 4.27 8.84
CA LEU A 160 -2.69 3.48 10.06
C LEU A 160 -1.61 4.03 10.99
N GLY A 161 -1.78 3.80 12.30
CA GLY A 161 -0.94 4.42 13.31
C GLY A 161 -1.26 5.92 13.50
N LYS A 162 -0.59 6.52 14.48
CA LYS A 162 -0.70 7.95 14.81
C LYS A 162 0.71 8.54 14.83
N PRO A 163 1.35 8.74 13.67
CA PRO A 163 2.70 9.30 13.63
C PRO A 163 2.73 10.66 14.31
N ALA A 164 3.70 10.85 15.23
CA ALA A 164 3.86 12.10 15.95
C ALA A 164 4.08 13.28 14.98
N GLY A 165 3.33 14.37 15.16
CA GLY A 165 3.38 15.56 14.30
C GLY A 165 2.38 15.56 13.15
N SER A 166 1.63 14.48 12.93
CA SER A 166 0.43 14.54 12.08
C SER A 166 -0.70 15.20 12.88
N SER A 167 -1.29 16.29 12.36
CA SER A 167 -2.58 16.75 12.89
C SER A 167 -3.62 15.68 12.57
N GLN A 168 -4.51 15.35 13.50
CA GLN A 168 -5.58 14.37 13.28
C GLN A 168 -6.44 14.70 12.06
N ASP A 169 -6.56 16.00 11.74
CA ASP A 169 -7.35 16.49 10.58
C ASP A 169 -6.61 16.38 9.25
N ALA A 170 -5.31 16.07 9.25
CA ALA A 170 -4.46 15.98 8.05
C ALA A 170 -3.82 14.59 7.87
N ALA A 171 -4.12 13.62 8.75
CA ALA A 171 -3.63 12.26 8.57
C ALA A 171 -4.29 11.66 7.31
N PRO A 172 -3.52 11.11 6.36
CA PRO A 172 -4.10 10.43 5.22
C PRO A 172 -4.97 9.27 5.72
N SER A 173 -6.11 9.05 5.07
CA SER A 173 -6.88 7.83 5.31
C SER A 173 -6.13 6.62 4.76
N HIS A 174 -6.32 5.45 5.39
CA HIS A 174 -5.75 4.21 4.86
C HIS A 174 -6.42 3.83 3.54
N ALA A 175 -5.67 3.90 2.45
CA ALA A 175 -6.12 3.45 1.13
C ALA A 175 -6.08 1.91 1.07
N TYR A 176 -7.02 1.26 1.76
CA TYR A 176 -7.06 -0.20 1.89
C TYR A 176 -7.15 -0.87 0.52
N LEU A 177 -6.29 -1.86 0.29
CA LEU A 177 -6.13 -2.58 -0.99
C LEU A 177 -5.72 -1.69 -2.18
N GLU A 178 -5.20 -0.46 -1.95
CA GLU A 178 -4.61 0.32 -3.04
C GLU A 178 -3.11 -0.01 -3.17
N PRO A 179 -2.72 -0.75 -4.23
CA PRO A 179 -1.42 -1.40 -4.28
C PRO A 179 -0.25 -0.44 -4.41
N LYS A 180 -0.41 0.71 -5.09
CA LYS A 180 0.70 1.67 -5.28
C LYS A 180 1.10 2.36 -3.99
N SER A 181 0.12 2.88 -3.24
CA SER A 181 0.39 3.52 -1.94
C SER A 181 1.07 2.55 -0.98
N ALA A 182 0.54 1.31 -0.89
CA ALA A 182 1.10 0.29 -0.04
C ALA A 182 2.54 -0.09 -0.46
N ALA A 183 2.79 -0.26 -1.77
CA ALA A 183 4.12 -0.52 -2.32
C ALA A 183 5.11 0.61 -2.01
N PHE A 184 4.70 1.88 -2.19
CA PHE A 184 5.55 3.04 -1.90
C PHE A 184 5.88 3.12 -0.41
N ASN A 185 4.90 2.88 0.46
CA ASN A 185 5.11 2.86 1.90
C ASN A 185 6.12 1.78 2.32
N LEU A 186 6.05 0.57 1.76
CA LEU A 186 6.98 -0.51 2.03
C LEU A 186 8.41 -0.18 1.55
N ILE A 187 8.56 0.32 0.32
CA ILE A 187 9.85 0.70 -0.25
C ILE A 187 10.49 1.83 0.58
N ASP A 188 9.68 2.79 1.03
CA ASP A 188 10.14 3.90 1.85
C ASP A 188 10.46 3.49 3.29
N ALA A 189 9.77 2.48 3.84
CA ALA A 189 10.13 1.87 5.12
C ALA A 189 11.54 1.28 5.08
N VAL A 190 11.92 0.60 3.99
CA VAL A 190 13.29 0.07 3.80
C VAL A 190 14.32 1.20 3.72
N ARG A 191 14.02 2.31 3.03
CA ARG A 191 14.91 3.50 3.00
C ARG A 191 15.08 4.10 4.39
N ALA A 192 13.96 4.30 5.11
CA ALA A 192 13.97 4.85 6.45
C ALA A 192 14.71 3.96 7.43
N ALA A 193 14.46 2.65 7.39
CA ALA A 193 15.15 1.68 8.24
C ALA A 193 16.68 1.75 8.06
N ARG A 194 17.18 1.88 6.83
CA ARG A 194 18.62 2.03 6.54
C ARG A 194 19.20 3.36 7.03
N THR A 195 18.38 4.39 7.19
CA THR A 195 18.80 5.66 7.82
C THR A 195 18.89 5.50 9.34
N VAL A 196 17.92 4.81 9.96
CA VAL A 196 17.88 4.57 11.41
C VAL A 196 18.96 3.59 11.83
N VAL A 197 19.19 2.54 11.04
CA VAL A 197 20.19 1.51 11.27
C VAL A 197 21.13 1.44 10.06
N PRO A 198 22.26 2.21 10.06
CA PRO A 198 23.17 2.28 8.90
C PRO A 198 23.87 0.95 8.55
N GLN A 199 23.83 -0.04 9.44
CA GLN A 199 24.38 -1.38 9.21
C GLN A 199 23.46 -2.26 8.36
N LEU A 200 22.29 -1.79 7.92
CA LEU A 200 21.44 -2.54 7.01
C LEU A 200 22.00 -2.51 5.57
N SER A 201 21.94 -3.66 4.91
CA SER A 201 22.27 -3.78 3.49
C SER A 201 21.27 -3.00 2.61
N SER A 202 21.71 -2.60 1.40
CA SER A 202 20.76 -2.12 0.37
C SER A 202 19.91 -3.24 -0.21
N ARG A 203 20.34 -4.50 -0.07
CA ARG A 203 19.69 -5.70 -0.62
C ARG A 203 18.57 -6.14 0.28
N TRP A 204 17.38 -6.31 -0.32
CA TRP A 204 16.19 -6.68 0.44
C TRP A 204 15.22 -7.55 -0.37
N VAL A 205 14.36 -8.25 0.35
CA VAL A 205 13.23 -9.04 -0.19
C VAL A 205 11.94 -8.49 0.40
N ALA A 206 10.93 -8.28 -0.43
CA ALA A 206 9.59 -7.95 0.05
C ALA A 206 8.87 -9.22 0.50
N LEU A 207 8.23 -9.17 1.65
CA LEU A 207 7.47 -10.30 2.22
C LEU A 207 6.18 -9.77 2.83
N GLY A 208 5.08 -10.44 2.54
CA GLY A 208 3.81 -10.13 3.19
C GLY A 208 2.74 -11.17 2.95
N SER A 209 1.65 -11.07 3.74
CA SER A 209 0.52 -12.00 3.70
C SER A 209 -0.78 -11.24 3.47
N SER A 210 -1.70 -11.79 2.68
CA SER A 210 -3.01 -11.19 2.38
C SER A 210 -2.85 -9.80 1.74
N GLN A 211 -3.35 -8.71 2.35
CA GLN A 211 -3.04 -7.33 1.96
C GLN A 211 -1.52 -7.09 1.85
N GLY A 212 -0.73 -7.65 2.77
CA GLY A 212 0.72 -7.57 2.71
C GLY A 212 1.32 -8.34 1.53
N GLY A 213 0.70 -9.44 1.13
CA GLY A 213 1.07 -10.20 -0.06
C GLY A 213 0.83 -9.39 -1.35
N GLU A 214 -0.29 -8.69 -1.44
CA GLU A 214 -0.56 -7.70 -2.49
C GLU A 214 0.50 -6.60 -2.49
N THR A 215 0.80 -6.04 -1.31
CA THR A 215 1.82 -4.99 -1.14
C THR A 215 3.21 -5.45 -1.60
N ALA A 216 3.64 -6.66 -1.22
CA ALA A 216 4.92 -7.21 -1.64
C ALA A 216 4.98 -7.40 -3.17
N TRP A 217 3.90 -7.89 -3.76
CA TRP A 217 3.77 -8.02 -5.21
C TRP A 217 3.84 -6.65 -5.90
N ALA A 218 3.03 -5.69 -5.46
CA ALA A 218 3.00 -4.34 -6.01
C ALA A 218 4.36 -3.63 -5.87
N ALA A 219 5.08 -3.86 -4.76
CA ALA A 219 6.44 -3.33 -4.60
C ALA A 219 7.37 -3.83 -5.72
N ALA A 220 7.26 -5.08 -6.16
CA ALA A 220 8.02 -5.61 -7.29
C ALA A 220 7.63 -4.94 -8.61
N GLU A 221 6.33 -4.71 -8.86
CA GLU A 221 5.86 -4.06 -10.09
C GLU A 221 6.30 -2.60 -10.20
N TYR A 222 6.23 -1.86 -9.09
CA TYR A 222 6.56 -0.43 -9.08
C TYR A 222 8.02 -0.14 -8.74
N PHE A 223 8.83 -1.17 -8.43
CA PHE A 223 10.23 -0.98 -8.02
C PHE A 223 11.06 -0.25 -9.07
N GLY A 224 10.92 -0.59 -10.35
CA GLY A 224 11.65 0.05 -11.43
C GLY A 224 11.45 1.56 -11.50
N ALA A 225 10.22 2.03 -11.24
CA ALA A 225 9.85 3.43 -11.28
C ALA A 225 10.11 4.17 -9.95
N TYR A 226 10.05 3.47 -8.80
CA TYR A 226 10.07 4.11 -7.48
C TYR A 226 11.21 3.65 -6.56
N GLY A 227 11.81 2.49 -6.80
CA GLY A 227 12.72 1.80 -5.88
C GLY A 227 14.18 2.30 -5.81
N GLN A 228 14.56 3.34 -6.56
CA GLN A 228 15.96 3.79 -6.67
C GLN A 228 16.62 4.01 -5.29
N GLY A 229 17.87 3.59 -5.16
CA GLY A 229 18.65 3.69 -3.93
C GLY A 229 18.53 2.48 -3.00
N THR A 230 17.80 1.45 -3.41
CA THR A 230 17.73 0.12 -2.77
C THR A 230 17.75 -0.98 -3.84
N ASP A 231 17.96 -2.24 -3.43
CA ASP A 231 18.13 -3.38 -4.33
C ASP A 231 17.11 -4.48 -3.95
N LEU A 232 15.92 -4.44 -4.54
CA LEU A 232 14.89 -5.48 -4.35
C LEU A 232 15.27 -6.73 -5.14
N LEU A 233 15.46 -7.84 -4.42
CA LEU A 233 15.92 -9.11 -4.97
C LEU A 233 14.78 -10.06 -5.33
N GLY A 234 13.61 -9.85 -4.77
CA GLY A 234 12.42 -10.67 -4.98
C GLY A 234 11.28 -10.24 -4.09
N ALA A 235 10.07 -10.70 -4.40
CA ALA A 235 8.90 -10.47 -3.58
C ALA A 235 8.16 -11.79 -3.33
N ALA A 236 7.92 -12.09 -2.05
CA ALA A 236 7.20 -13.26 -1.59
C ALA A 236 5.81 -12.84 -1.09
N ALA A 237 4.78 -13.30 -1.78
CA ALA A 237 3.38 -12.99 -1.53
C ALA A 237 2.66 -14.24 -1.02
N LEU A 238 2.23 -14.22 0.25
CA LEU A 238 1.47 -15.29 0.87
C LEU A 238 -0.02 -14.95 0.80
N VAL A 239 -0.86 -15.87 0.35
CA VAL A 239 -2.33 -15.70 0.20
C VAL A 239 -2.74 -14.31 -0.30
N PRO A 240 -2.12 -13.79 -1.38
CA PRO A 240 -2.22 -12.37 -1.73
C PRO A 240 -3.60 -11.97 -2.25
N THR A 241 -4.04 -10.76 -1.91
CA THR A 241 -5.30 -10.14 -2.40
C THR A 241 -5.13 -9.53 -3.79
N LEU A 242 -4.63 -10.29 -4.77
CA LEU A 242 -4.26 -9.76 -6.09
C LEU A 242 -5.44 -9.19 -6.90
N ASP A 243 -6.64 -9.72 -6.72
CA ASP A 243 -7.84 -9.24 -7.41
C ASP A 243 -9.08 -9.54 -6.56
N MET A 244 -9.62 -8.50 -5.93
CA MET A 244 -10.79 -8.62 -5.06
C MET A 244 -12.10 -8.19 -5.76
N SER A 245 -12.08 -7.97 -7.08
CA SER A 245 -13.27 -7.54 -7.83
C SER A 245 -14.41 -8.55 -7.80
N GLY A 246 -14.10 -9.84 -7.60
CA GLY A 246 -15.08 -10.90 -7.43
C GLY A 246 -15.97 -10.78 -6.18
N LEU A 247 -15.57 -9.97 -5.18
CA LEU A 247 -16.40 -9.68 -4.01
C LEU A 247 -17.75 -9.07 -4.41
N VAL A 248 -17.77 -8.24 -5.46
CA VAL A 248 -19.00 -7.55 -5.89
C VAL A 248 -20.05 -8.54 -6.33
N GLN A 249 -19.69 -9.50 -7.19
CA GLN A 249 -20.61 -10.54 -7.64
C GLN A 249 -21.14 -11.38 -6.46
N ARG A 250 -20.28 -11.71 -5.49
CA ARG A 250 -20.70 -12.46 -4.30
C ARG A 250 -21.64 -11.64 -3.40
N ALA A 251 -21.39 -10.34 -3.25
CA ALA A 251 -22.29 -9.43 -2.51
C ALA A 251 -23.66 -9.31 -3.21
N GLU A 252 -23.68 -9.12 -4.54
CA GLU A 252 -24.92 -9.06 -5.33
C GLU A 252 -25.76 -10.32 -5.21
N SER A 253 -25.11 -11.50 -5.24
CA SER A 253 -25.74 -12.81 -5.16
C SER A 253 -25.97 -13.30 -3.72
N SER A 254 -25.56 -12.52 -2.70
CA SER A 254 -25.65 -12.90 -1.28
C SER A 254 -24.90 -14.20 -0.95
N THR A 255 -23.73 -14.39 -1.57
CA THR A 255 -22.88 -15.59 -1.44
C THR A 255 -21.49 -15.30 -0.86
N LEU A 256 -21.31 -14.15 -0.21
CA LEU A 256 -20.10 -13.90 0.56
C LEU A 256 -19.90 -15.00 1.61
N THR A 257 -18.67 -15.48 1.74
CA THR A 257 -18.31 -16.38 2.85
C THR A 257 -18.34 -15.63 4.18
N ALA A 258 -18.33 -16.33 5.30
CA ALA A 258 -18.25 -15.69 6.62
C ALA A 258 -17.01 -14.79 6.73
N ASP A 259 -15.83 -15.28 6.26
CA ASP A 259 -14.58 -14.52 6.25
C ASP A 259 -14.67 -13.25 5.39
N GLN A 260 -15.27 -13.34 4.21
CA GLN A 260 -15.50 -12.19 3.35
C GLN A 260 -16.49 -11.19 3.97
N THR A 261 -17.53 -11.68 4.62
CA THR A 261 -18.56 -10.82 5.20
C THR A 261 -18.01 -9.97 6.34
N TYR A 262 -17.21 -10.51 7.25
CA TYR A 262 -16.66 -9.71 8.34
C TYR A 262 -15.54 -8.75 7.88
N LEU A 263 -14.88 -9.01 6.73
CA LEU A 263 -13.90 -8.10 6.13
C LEU A 263 -14.54 -7.03 5.24
N TYR A 264 -15.75 -7.27 4.74
CA TYR A 264 -16.42 -6.40 3.78
C TYR A 264 -16.52 -4.93 4.24
N PRO A 265 -16.85 -4.62 5.52
CA PRO A 265 -16.84 -3.22 5.99
C PRO A 265 -15.48 -2.54 5.86
N ASN A 266 -14.37 -3.26 6.08
CA ASN A 266 -13.03 -2.67 5.88
C ASN A 266 -12.78 -2.32 4.41
N VAL A 267 -13.27 -3.14 3.46
CA VAL A 267 -13.18 -2.84 2.03
C VAL A 267 -13.97 -1.57 1.71
N ILE A 268 -15.21 -1.49 2.16
CA ILE A 268 -16.09 -0.36 1.84
C ILE A 268 -15.58 0.93 2.49
N GLU A 269 -15.26 0.92 3.80
CA GLU A 269 -14.78 2.10 4.51
C GLU A 269 -13.38 2.54 4.02
N GLY A 270 -12.49 1.60 3.73
CA GLY A 270 -11.18 1.91 3.14
C GLY A 270 -11.29 2.58 1.77
N LEU A 271 -12.23 2.13 0.93
CA LEU A 271 -12.51 2.76 -0.36
C LEU A 271 -13.17 4.15 -0.19
N ALA A 272 -14.19 4.26 0.67
CA ALA A 272 -14.89 5.52 0.93
C ALA A 272 -13.97 6.60 1.54
N ALA A 273 -12.95 6.17 2.26
CA ALA A 273 -11.96 7.07 2.85
C ALA A 273 -11.19 7.86 1.79
N VAL A 274 -10.93 7.28 0.62
CA VAL A 274 -10.14 7.87 -0.48
C VAL A 274 -10.97 8.20 -1.72
N ASP A 275 -12.18 7.64 -1.87
CA ASP A 275 -13.08 7.88 -2.99
C ASP A 275 -14.47 8.31 -2.51
N LYS A 276 -14.76 9.60 -2.65
CA LYS A 276 -16.06 10.16 -2.21
C LYS A 276 -17.26 9.75 -3.07
N SER A 277 -17.05 9.05 -4.18
CA SER A 277 -18.12 8.43 -4.96
C SER A 277 -18.64 7.13 -4.32
N ILE A 278 -17.86 6.53 -3.41
CA ILE A 278 -18.25 5.37 -2.62
C ILE A 278 -19.01 5.85 -1.37
N ASN A 279 -20.34 5.74 -1.40
CA ASN A 279 -21.18 6.01 -0.25
C ASN A 279 -21.38 4.69 0.53
N THR A 280 -20.93 4.60 1.76
CA THR A 280 -20.97 3.38 2.56
C THR A 280 -22.41 2.87 2.76
N ASN A 281 -23.41 3.76 2.78
CA ASN A 281 -24.83 3.39 2.86
C ASN A 281 -25.34 2.60 1.64
N ASP A 282 -24.63 2.64 0.52
CA ASP A 282 -24.97 1.84 -0.64
C ASP A 282 -24.58 0.36 -0.52
N TYR A 283 -23.73 0.01 0.48
CA TYR A 283 -23.08 -1.30 0.57
C TYR A 283 -23.19 -1.97 1.94
N LEU A 284 -23.42 -1.19 3.01
CA LEU A 284 -23.48 -1.70 4.38
C LEU A 284 -24.90 -1.53 4.92
N HIS A 285 -25.55 -2.66 5.22
CA HIS A 285 -26.93 -2.71 5.74
C HIS A 285 -27.00 -3.64 6.95
N GLY A 286 -28.13 -3.63 7.67
CA GLY A 286 -28.38 -4.51 8.81
C GLY A 286 -27.20 -4.60 9.77
N VAL A 287 -26.75 -5.81 10.08
CA VAL A 287 -25.64 -6.05 11.04
C VAL A 287 -24.33 -5.37 10.61
N LEU A 288 -24.04 -5.31 9.30
CA LEU A 288 -22.81 -4.65 8.82
C LEU A 288 -22.81 -3.16 9.12
N ARG A 289 -23.97 -2.52 9.18
CA ARG A 289 -24.11 -1.11 9.54
C ARG A 289 -24.30 -0.91 11.05
N ASP A 290 -25.13 -1.73 11.68
CA ASP A 290 -25.50 -1.59 13.10
C ASP A 290 -24.31 -1.89 14.03
N ASP A 291 -23.46 -2.85 13.66
CA ASP A 291 -22.29 -3.30 14.42
C ASP A 291 -20.95 -2.86 13.75
N GLU A 292 -20.98 -1.86 12.87
CA GLU A 292 -19.83 -1.36 12.09
C GLU A 292 -18.61 -1.07 12.98
N LYS A 293 -18.81 -0.43 14.13
CA LYS A 293 -17.72 -0.13 15.08
C LYS A 293 -16.95 -1.40 15.52
N THR A 294 -17.66 -2.51 15.76
CA THR A 294 -17.05 -3.79 16.11
C THR A 294 -16.34 -4.39 14.90
N LEU A 295 -16.95 -4.27 13.72
CA LEU A 295 -16.41 -4.82 12.47
C LEU A 295 -15.16 -4.05 11.97
N LEU A 296 -15.04 -2.77 12.29
CA LEU A 296 -13.86 -1.96 11.98
C LEU A 296 -12.78 -1.99 13.07
N ALA A 297 -13.06 -2.57 14.25
CA ALA A 297 -12.07 -2.67 15.31
C ALA A 297 -10.84 -3.48 14.86
N CYS A 298 -9.69 -3.18 15.47
CA CYS A 298 -8.41 -3.76 15.05
C CYS A 298 -8.36 -5.28 15.24
N LEU A 299 -7.74 -5.97 14.31
CA LEU A 299 -7.45 -7.40 14.35
C LEU A 299 -6.00 -7.62 14.84
N PRO A 300 -5.69 -8.72 15.51
CA PRO A 300 -6.58 -9.80 15.93
C PRO A 300 -7.40 -9.55 17.20
N PRO A 301 -7.20 -8.47 18.01
CA PRO A 301 -7.92 -8.33 19.30
C PRO A 301 -9.43 -8.41 19.18
N ALA A 302 -10.00 -7.92 18.06
CA ALA A 302 -11.44 -7.94 17.82
C ALA A 302 -11.96 -9.22 17.13
N SER A 303 -11.12 -10.23 16.85
CA SER A 303 -11.52 -11.42 16.09
C SER A 303 -12.71 -12.14 16.69
N ALA A 304 -12.69 -12.42 17.99
CA ALA A 304 -13.79 -13.11 18.66
C ALA A 304 -15.13 -12.33 18.59
N GLY A 305 -15.09 -10.99 18.70
CA GLY A 305 -16.27 -10.15 18.53
C GLY A 305 -16.84 -10.21 17.12
N LYS A 306 -15.98 -10.17 16.11
CA LYS A 306 -16.36 -10.27 14.69
C LYS A 306 -16.93 -11.65 14.36
N GLU A 307 -16.32 -12.73 14.86
CA GLU A 307 -16.80 -14.09 14.70
C GLU A 307 -18.19 -14.28 15.35
N ALA A 308 -18.41 -13.68 16.52
CA ALA A 308 -19.73 -13.73 17.18
C ALA A 308 -20.84 -13.05 16.37
N LEU A 309 -20.51 -12.06 15.54
CA LEU A 309 -21.46 -11.41 14.64
C LEU A 309 -21.78 -12.26 13.41
N ALA A 310 -20.89 -13.16 12.99
CA ALA A 310 -21.02 -13.93 11.75
C ALA A 310 -22.36 -14.70 11.66
N SER A 311 -22.87 -15.23 12.80
CA SER A 311 -24.16 -15.92 12.85
C SER A 311 -25.39 -15.01 12.66
N ARG A 312 -25.19 -13.69 12.73
CA ARG A 312 -26.25 -12.68 12.57
C ARG A 312 -26.30 -12.09 11.16
N PHE A 313 -25.27 -12.36 10.34
CA PHE A 313 -25.24 -11.82 8.98
C PHE A 313 -26.35 -12.39 8.12
N ASN A 314 -27.01 -11.47 7.40
CA ASN A 314 -27.92 -11.81 6.34
C ASN A 314 -27.22 -11.49 5.00
N GLY A 315 -27.38 -12.33 4.00
CA GLY A 315 -26.78 -12.10 2.69
C GLY A 315 -27.16 -10.76 2.04
N SER A 316 -28.29 -10.16 2.43
CA SER A 316 -28.71 -8.83 1.99
C SER A 316 -27.90 -7.70 2.63
N ASP A 317 -27.23 -7.94 3.74
CA ASP A 317 -26.54 -6.88 4.51
C ASP A 317 -25.33 -6.29 3.74
N ALA A 318 -24.73 -7.06 2.83
CA ALA A 318 -23.64 -6.63 1.96
C ALA A 318 -24.08 -6.29 0.53
N LYS A 319 -25.38 -6.43 0.22
CA LYS A 319 -25.84 -6.27 -1.15
C LYS A 319 -25.84 -4.81 -1.57
N PRO A 320 -25.18 -4.43 -2.71
CA PRO A 320 -25.24 -3.08 -3.23
C PRO A 320 -26.70 -2.60 -3.44
N SER A 321 -26.99 -1.35 -3.08
CA SER A 321 -28.32 -0.77 -3.13
C SER A 321 -28.90 -0.62 -4.55
N SER A 322 -28.03 -0.59 -5.57
CA SER A 322 -28.40 -0.51 -6.99
C SER A 322 -27.35 -1.13 -7.89
N ALA A 323 -27.67 -1.33 -9.17
CA ALA A 323 -26.70 -1.80 -10.17
C ALA A 323 -25.55 -0.79 -10.36
N GLU A 324 -25.85 0.50 -10.32
CA GLU A 324 -24.84 1.56 -10.45
C GLU A 324 -23.87 1.55 -9.25
N ALA A 325 -24.35 1.24 -8.03
CA ALA A 325 -23.49 1.06 -6.88
C ALA A 325 -22.59 -0.17 -7.04
N ALA A 326 -23.16 -1.29 -7.50
CA ALA A 326 -22.38 -2.49 -7.80
C ALA A 326 -21.29 -2.24 -8.85
N ASP A 327 -21.63 -1.52 -9.93
CA ASP A 327 -20.67 -1.19 -11.00
C ASP A 327 -19.56 -0.28 -10.48
N ARG A 328 -19.87 0.78 -9.71
CA ARG A 328 -18.84 1.63 -9.08
C ARG A 328 -17.88 0.84 -8.22
N LEU A 329 -18.38 -0.06 -7.37
CA LEU A 329 -17.53 -0.89 -6.51
C LEU A 329 -16.67 -1.83 -7.35
N ARG A 330 -17.24 -2.44 -8.39
CA ARG A 330 -16.51 -3.33 -9.31
C ARG A 330 -15.40 -2.60 -10.05
N ASP A 331 -15.69 -1.43 -10.60
CA ASP A 331 -14.71 -0.60 -11.30
C ASP A 331 -13.57 -0.21 -10.37
N ARG A 332 -13.88 0.16 -9.13
CA ARG A 332 -12.86 0.52 -8.15
C ARG A 332 -11.97 -0.67 -7.80
N LEU A 333 -12.52 -1.81 -7.41
CA LEU A 333 -11.74 -3.00 -7.09
C LEU A 333 -10.96 -3.52 -8.30
N THR A 334 -11.52 -3.42 -9.51
CA THR A 334 -10.81 -3.77 -10.74
C THR A 334 -9.64 -2.82 -11.02
N SER A 335 -9.77 -1.54 -10.68
CA SER A 335 -8.66 -0.58 -10.83
C SER A 335 -7.49 -0.87 -9.89
N TYR A 336 -7.75 -1.48 -8.75
CA TYR A 336 -6.73 -1.90 -7.77
C TYR A 336 -6.11 -3.26 -8.11
N ALA A 337 -6.81 -4.09 -8.90
CA ALA A 337 -6.36 -5.45 -9.21
C ALA A 337 -4.96 -5.49 -9.84
N LEU A 338 -4.13 -6.40 -9.32
CA LEU A 338 -2.83 -6.76 -9.86
C LEU A 338 -2.97 -7.88 -10.92
N PRO A 339 -2.06 -8.01 -11.87
CA PRO A 339 -0.90 -7.16 -12.10
C PRO A 339 -1.28 -5.84 -12.77
N GLN A 340 -0.62 -4.75 -12.36
CA GLN A 340 -0.78 -3.43 -12.99
C GLN A 340 0.36 -3.17 -13.99
N GLN A 341 1.60 -3.51 -13.63
CA GLN A 341 2.79 -3.34 -14.44
C GLN A 341 3.57 -4.67 -14.56
N PRO A 342 4.30 -4.89 -15.67
CA PRO A 342 5.25 -6.01 -15.74
C PRO A 342 6.44 -5.76 -14.82
N THR A 343 7.01 -6.83 -14.26
CA THR A 343 8.18 -6.72 -13.40
C THR A 343 9.33 -7.62 -13.85
N LYS A 344 10.58 -7.19 -13.56
CA LYS A 344 11.77 -8.02 -13.65
C LYS A 344 12.19 -8.63 -12.32
N ILE A 345 11.52 -8.22 -11.24
CA ILE A 345 11.74 -8.75 -9.91
C ILE A 345 11.07 -10.12 -9.81
N PRO A 346 11.80 -11.17 -9.39
CA PRO A 346 11.21 -12.50 -9.22
C PRO A 346 10.10 -12.50 -8.17
N LEU A 347 9.03 -13.22 -8.45
CA LEU A 347 7.86 -13.34 -7.58
C LEU A 347 7.72 -14.78 -7.06
N LEU A 348 7.39 -14.91 -5.78
CA LEU A 348 6.87 -16.13 -5.18
C LEU A 348 5.44 -15.89 -4.74
N ALA A 349 4.51 -16.73 -5.14
CA ALA A 349 3.14 -16.74 -4.67
C ALA A 349 2.83 -18.09 -4.02
N ILE A 350 2.50 -18.09 -2.72
CA ILE A 350 2.02 -19.28 -2.00
C ILE A 350 0.58 -19.00 -1.57
N TYR A 351 -0.35 -19.88 -1.95
CA TYR A 351 -1.78 -19.66 -1.68
C TYR A 351 -2.50 -20.96 -1.35
N GLY A 352 -3.57 -20.86 -0.57
CA GLY A 352 -4.34 -22.01 -0.12
C GLY A 352 -5.33 -22.50 -1.18
N GLY A 353 -5.38 -23.81 -1.41
CA GLY A 353 -6.35 -24.44 -2.32
C GLY A 353 -7.79 -24.42 -1.79
N SER A 354 -7.97 -24.14 -0.48
CA SER A 354 -9.27 -24.07 0.20
C SER A 354 -9.52 -22.70 0.82
N ASP A 355 -8.90 -21.64 0.31
CA ASP A 355 -9.03 -20.28 0.82
C ASP A 355 -10.46 -19.75 0.61
N GLN A 356 -11.12 -19.36 1.72
CA GLN A 356 -12.47 -18.82 1.71
C GLN A 356 -12.51 -17.29 1.75
N THR A 357 -11.38 -16.66 2.03
CA THR A 357 -11.22 -15.19 2.04
C THR A 357 -10.89 -14.68 0.63
N VAL A 358 -9.82 -15.24 0.06
CA VAL A 358 -9.38 -14.98 -1.32
C VAL A 358 -9.43 -16.31 -2.08
N PRO A 359 -10.52 -16.59 -2.77
CA PRO A 359 -10.66 -17.82 -3.52
C PRO A 359 -9.47 -18.07 -4.46
N PRO A 360 -8.90 -19.30 -4.49
CA PRO A 360 -7.70 -19.58 -5.27
C PRO A 360 -7.86 -19.22 -6.75
N GLU A 361 -9.07 -19.35 -7.31
CA GLU A 361 -9.35 -18.98 -8.69
C GLU A 361 -9.12 -17.49 -8.99
N TRP A 362 -9.34 -16.58 -8.01
CA TRP A 362 -9.07 -15.16 -8.22
C TRP A 362 -7.57 -14.90 -8.30
N THR A 363 -6.80 -15.53 -7.41
CA THR A 363 -5.34 -15.46 -7.39
C THR A 363 -4.75 -16.08 -8.66
N GLU A 364 -5.25 -17.22 -9.10
CA GLU A 364 -4.79 -17.93 -10.32
C GLU A 364 -5.03 -17.12 -11.59
N VAL A 365 -6.20 -16.48 -11.72
CA VAL A 365 -6.51 -15.59 -12.84
C VAL A 365 -5.57 -14.37 -12.85
N ALA A 366 -5.32 -13.75 -11.71
CA ALA A 366 -4.39 -12.62 -11.60
C ALA A 366 -2.96 -13.04 -11.98
N MET A 367 -2.46 -14.16 -11.45
CA MET A 367 -1.15 -14.70 -11.80
C MET A 367 -1.05 -15.09 -13.27
N GLY A 368 -2.12 -15.62 -13.86
CA GLY A 368 -2.18 -15.92 -15.30
C GLY A 368 -1.99 -14.66 -16.16
N ARG A 369 -2.57 -13.52 -15.73
CA ARG A 369 -2.33 -12.23 -16.40
C ARG A 369 -0.88 -11.77 -16.28
N ALA A 370 -0.24 -11.98 -15.14
CA ALA A 370 1.17 -11.64 -14.92
C ALA A 370 2.12 -12.53 -15.74
N CYS A 371 1.85 -13.85 -15.78
CA CYS A 371 2.56 -14.79 -16.64
C CYS A 371 2.50 -14.38 -18.12
N ALA A 372 1.34 -13.96 -18.59
CA ALA A 372 1.16 -13.52 -19.98
C ALA A 372 1.96 -12.24 -20.31
N ARG A 373 2.39 -11.48 -19.30
CA ARG A 373 3.27 -10.30 -19.44
C ARG A 373 4.76 -10.65 -19.37
N GLY A 374 5.10 -11.91 -19.08
CA GLY A 374 6.47 -12.41 -19.00
C GLY A 374 7.12 -12.24 -17.62
N ASP A 375 6.32 -12.10 -16.59
CA ASP A 375 6.83 -12.06 -15.21
C ASP A 375 7.33 -13.45 -14.78
N THR A 376 8.40 -13.49 -13.98
CA THR A 376 8.95 -14.74 -13.43
C THR A 376 8.27 -15.02 -12.09
N ILE A 377 7.37 -15.99 -12.06
CA ILE A 377 6.56 -16.31 -10.88
C ILE A 377 6.74 -17.79 -10.52
N LEU A 378 7.12 -18.08 -9.28
CA LEU A 378 6.98 -19.42 -8.70
C LEU A 378 5.64 -19.46 -7.94
N ARG A 379 4.68 -20.20 -8.50
CA ARG A 379 3.32 -20.35 -7.96
C ARG A 379 3.22 -21.67 -7.21
N ILE A 380 2.78 -21.61 -5.96
CA ILE A 380 2.64 -22.78 -5.10
C ILE A 380 1.26 -22.79 -4.48
N ARG A 381 0.43 -23.70 -4.93
CA ARG A 381 -0.88 -23.98 -4.35
C ARG A 381 -0.73 -25.03 -3.26
N MET A 382 -1.16 -24.71 -2.06
CA MET A 382 -1.13 -25.60 -0.92
C MET A 382 -2.51 -26.23 -0.73
N GLU A 383 -2.67 -27.45 -1.23
CA GLU A 383 -3.95 -28.14 -1.17
C GLU A 383 -4.40 -28.38 0.28
N GLY A 384 -5.69 -28.16 0.54
CA GLY A 384 -6.30 -28.32 1.87
C GLY A 384 -5.98 -27.21 2.87
N GLN A 385 -5.09 -26.25 2.53
CA GLN A 385 -4.87 -25.06 3.36
C GLN A 385 -5.77 -23.90 2.91
N GLY A 386 -6.17 -23.06 3.87
CA GLY A 386 -7.00 -21.88 3.65
C GLY A 386 -6.19 -20.58 3.63
N HIS A 387 -6.84 -19.47 4.03
CA HIS A 387 -6.21 -18.14 4.08
C HIS A 387 -5.09 -18.04 5.13
N LYS A 388 -5.17 -18.81 6.20
CA LYS A 388 -4.07 -19.00 7.16
C LYS A 388 -3.32 -20.26 6.75
N LEU A 389 -2.14 -20.11 6.16
CA LEU A 389 -1.31 -21.21 5.72
C LEU A 389 0.08 -21.16 6.37
N ASP A 390 0.70 -22.33 6.48
CA ASP A 390 2.11 -22.48 6.84
C ASP A 390 2.94 -22.73 5.57
N PRO A 391 3.76 -21.78 5.13
CA PRO A 391 4.60 -21.95 3.95
C PRO A 391 5.78 -22.92 4.18
N GLY A 392 6.02 -23.35 5.44
CA GLY A 392 7.09 -24.24 5.81
C GLY A 392 8.48 -23.72 5.45
N ALA A 393 9.42 -24.62 5.25
CA ALA A 393 10.81 -24.29 4.89
C ALA A 393 10.95 -23.67 3.49
N LEU A 394 9.94 -23.80 2.65
CA LEU A 394 9.98 -23.37 1.25
C LEU A 394 10.16 -21.85 1.11
N LEU A 395 9.42 -21.09 1.92
CA LEU A 395 9.54 -19.63 1.96
C LEU A 395 10.97 -19.20 2.35
N GLY A 396 11.49 -19.78 3.45
CA GLY A 396 12.83 -19.47 3.94
C GLY A 396 13.91 -19.81 2.90
N GLN A 397 13.81 -20.96 2.24
CA GLN A 397 14.75 -21.35 1.19
C GLN A 397 14.68 -20.41 -0.01
N TRP A 398 13.48 -20.05 -0.47
CA TRP A 398 13.34 -19.13 -1.59
C TRP A 398 13.95 -17.75 -1.28
N ILE A 399 13.74 -17.22 -0.08
CA ILE A 399 14.33 -15.96 0.36
C ILE A 399 15.85 -16.07 0.40
N ALA A 400 16.41 -17.14 0.99
CA ALA A 400 17.84 -17.37 1.06
C ALA A 400 18.49 -17.42 -0.33
N ASP A 401 17.84 -18.08 -1.28
CA ASP A 401 18.28 -18.14 -2.68
C ASP A 401 18.34 -16.75 -3.33
N ARG A 402 17.40 -15.84 -3.02
CA ARG A 402 17.46 -14.45 -3.52
C ARG A 402 18.68 -13.73 -2.99
N PHE A 403 18.97 -13.83 -1.69
CA PHE A 403 20.16 -13.20 -1.11
C PHE A 403 21.45 -13.86 -1.60
N ALA A 404 21.46 -15.14 -1.89
CA ALA A 404 22.60 -15.86 -2.48
C ALA A 404 22.80 -15.57 -3.98
N GLY A 405 21.88 -14.87 -4.64
CA GLY A 405 21.95 -14.58 -6.08
C GLY A 405 21.65 -15.80 -6.96
N VAL A 406 21.01 -16.83 -6.42
CA VAL A 406 20.54 -17.98 -7.20
C VAL A 406 19.46 -17.50 -8.19
N PRO A 407 19.54 -17.81 -9.49
CA PRO A 407 18.52 -17.44 -10.44
C PRO A 407 17.14 -17.94 -10.03
N ALA A 408 16.12 -17.09 -10.15
CA ALA A 408 14.76 -17.49 -9.86
C ALA A 408 14.21 -18.37 -11.00
N VAL A 409 13.52 -19.44 -10.62
CA VAL A 409 12.79 -20.30 -11.54
C VAL A 409 11.30 -20.05 -11.35
N GLY A 410 10.59 -19.76 -12.43
CA GLY A 410 9.14 -19.67 -12.46
C GLY A 410 8.50 -20.95 -12.99
N ASN A 411 7.19 -21.06 -12.80
CA ASN A 411 6.36 -22.13 -13.33
C ASN A 411 5.10 -21.59 -14.03
N CYS A 412 5.24 -20.41 -14.63
CA CYS A 412 4.21 -19.82 -15.47
C CYS A 412 3.78 -20.72 -16.66
#